data_244cb4aa8fa0edb945fbb6e814e7842c
#
_entry.id   244cb4aa8fa0edb945fbb6e814e7842c
#
_cell.length_a   1.000
_cell.length_b   1.000
_cell.length_c   1.000
_cell.angle_alpha   90.00
_cell.angle_beta   90.00
_cell.angle_gamma   90.00
#
_symmetry.space_group_name_H-M   'P 1'
#
loop_
_entity.id
_entity.type
_entity.pdbx_description
1 polymer ?
#
loop_
_entity_poly.entity_id
_entity_poly.type
_entity_poly.pdbx_seq_one_letter_code
_entity_poly.pdbx_strand_id
1 'polypeptide(L)'
;MSSNNHYDVTEWTTGNPYNDIGEVINSIIADIKSRQTNADVNEGGKPGAVIYIPPGDYHLLTQVVIDISYLKIMGSGHGFTSSSIRFNTRVSDWPNWHELWPGGSRILVDMSPQEGGEESAGAAFYVARSGDPRISSVEFADFCIDGLHFVDDGSGSNDPENSYLNGKTGIYIASAQDSFRISGMGLVYLEHGVTIYNADALAIHNNFIAECGNCIELRGSGQASKITDNLIGAGYRGYSVYAENFGGLLITANNIFPRGKSSVHFSGVVRSSISSNRFHSFYPGMLVIEEGSAENLVSSNHFFREREPWGPMQGYNNGLDDLYGLLYISGDNNSVIANHISETIDTQYITPPDATPVIIRVVSGKGNYISDNHIVATTETTVEAAAADASACFATQVNALLATEGLEALTVTTVQIEAASVQNTVLDSGTDAQVVMDKTANAFRATPTSMRKILMNI
;
A
#
# COMPACT_ATOMS: atom_id res chain seq x y z
N MET A 1 32.85 32.88 -0.34
CA MET A 1 31.44 32.53 -0.52
C MET A 1 31.28 31.14 0.05
N SER A 2 30.59 30.96 1.15
CA SER A 2 30.40 29.62 1.71
C SER A 2 29.57 28.82 0.70
N SER A 3 30.09 27.70 0.26
CA SER A 3 29.35 26.73 -0.57
C SER A 3 28.28 26.06 0.30
N ASN A 4 27.22 26.79 0.60
CA ASN A 4 26.06 26.18 1.25
C ASN A 4 25.35 25.33 0.17
N ASN A 5 25.57 24.02 0.20
CA ASN A 5 24.80 23.08 -0.60
C ASN A 5 23.38 22.86 0.00
N HIS A 6 22.85 23.90 0.64
CA HIS A 6 21.52 23.94 1.22
C HIS A 6 20.73 25.09 0.62
N TYR A 7 19.62 24.78 -0.04
CA TYR A 7 18.80 25.71 -0.81
C TYR A 7 17.40 25.75 -0.22
N ASP A 8 17.00 26.91 0.31
CA ASP A 8 15.63 27.17 0.72
C ASP A 8 14.85 27.69 -0.50
N VAL A 9 13.75 27.02 -0.86
CA VAL A 9 12.95 27.40 -2.04
C VAL A 9 12.34 28.81 -1.90
N THR A 10 12.10 29.29 -0.70
CA THR A 10 11.52 30.60 -0.44
C THR A 10 12.56 31.74 -0.47
N GLU A 11 13.83 31.42 -0.30
CA GLU A 11 14.94 32.35 -0.39
C GLU A 11 15.59 32.38 -1.79
N TRP A 12 15.16 31.49 -2.67
CA TRP A 12 15.68 31.41 -4.04
C TRP A 12 15.19 32.57 -4.89
N THR A 13 16.07 33.18 -5.65
CA THR A 13 15.79 34.44 -6.37
C THR A 13 15.12 34.26 -7.73
N THR A 14 15.09 33.04 -8.26
CA THR A 14 14.48 32.74 -9.55
C THR A 14 13.12 32.07 -9.35
N GLY A 15 12.06 32.70 -9.83
CA GLY A 15 10.70 32.23 -9.71
C GLY A 15 10.03 32.58 -8.37
N ASN A 16 8.79 32.13 -8.21
CA ASN A 16 8.03 32.25 -6.97
C ASN A 16 7.49 30.85 -6.59
N PRO A 17 7.98 30.25 -5.50
CA PRO A 17 7.63 28.90 -5.13
C PRO A 17 6.14 28.71 -4.82
N TYR A 18 5.44 29.77 -4.41
CA TYR A 18 4.00 29.72 -4.16
C TYR A 18 3.17 29.70 -5.45
N ASN A 19 3.72 30.19 -6.56
CA ASN A 19 3.05 30.15 -7.86
C ASN A 19 3.40 28.87 -8.63
N ASP A 20 4.69 28.49 -8.67
CA ASP A 20 5.16 27.26 -9.30
C ASP A 20 6.46 26.80 -8.63
N ILE A 21 6.35 25.90 -7.68
CA ILE A 21 7.51 25.33 -6.98
C ILE A 21 8.36 24.47 -7.93
N GLY A 22 7.77 23.89 -8.97
CA GLY A 22 8.50 23.07 -9.93
C GLY A 22 9.52 23.88 -10.73
N GLU A 23 9.17 25.06 -11.18
CA GLU A 23 10.10 25.99 -11.83
C GLU A 23 11.27 26.36 -10.91
N VAL A 24 10.97 26.65 -9.64
CA VAL A 24 11.98 27.01 -8.64
C VAL A 24 12.93 25.88 -8.37
N ILE A 25 12.43 24.66 -8.13
CA ILE A 25 13.27 23.48 -7.86
C ILE A 25 14.14 23.14 -9.10
N ASN A 26 13.59 23.18 -10.30
CA ASN A 26 14.36 22.94 -11.52
C ASN A 26 15.49 23.97 -11.70
N SER A 27 15.23 25.24 -11.36
CA SER A 27 16.26 26.29 -11.39
C SER A 27 17.37 26.02 -10.36
N ILE A 28 17.03 25.58 -9.15
CA ILE A 28 18.01 25.16 -8.15
C ILE A 28 18.84 23.97 -8.64
N ILE A 29 18.20 22.96 -9.22
CA ILE A 29 18.90 21.79 -9.78
C ILE A 29 19.90 22.22 -10.87
N ALA A 30 19.52 23.16 -11.74
CA ALA A 30 20.42 23.72 -12.75
C ALA A 30 21.63 24.44 -12.13
N ASP A 31 21.44 25.20 -11.06
CA ASP A 31 22.52 25.84 -10.32
C ASP A 31 23.45 24.82 -9.67
N ILE A 32 22.91 23.81 -9.01
CA ILE A 32 23.69 22.70 -8.41
C ILE A 32 24.58 22.04 -9.47
N LYS A 33 24.01 21.71 -10.62
CA LYS A 33 24.75 21.12 -11.74
C LYS A 33 25.90 22.02 -12.19
N SER A 34 25.69 23.31 -12.32
CA SER A 34 26.70 24.25 -12.76
C SER A 34 27.87 24.39 -11.79
N ARG A 35 27.62 24.27 -10.49
CA ARG A 35 28.65 24.41 -9.43
C ARG A 35 29.43 23.13 -9.19
N GLN A 36 28.83 21.97 -9.35
CA GLN A 36 29.44 20.69 -9.00
C GLN A 36 30.30 20.08 -10.12
N THR A 37 30.16 20.54 -11.35
CA THR A 37 30.84 19.97 -12.53
C THR A 37 32.38 20.05 -12.44
N ASN A 38 32.93 21.04 -11.76
CA ASN A 38 34.37 21.30 -11.65
C ASN A 38 34.85 21.40 -10.20
N ALA A 39 34.09 20.84 -9.24
CA ALA A 39 34.43 20.93 -7.83
C ALA A 39 35.65 20.06 -7.51
N ASP A 40 36.61 20.60 -6.73
CA ASP A 40 37.75 19.82 -6.23
C ASP A 40 37.29 18.95 -5.04
N VAL A 41 37.21 17.66 -5.27
CA VAL A 41 36.77 16.69 -4.27
C VAL A 41 37.67 16.58 -3.05
N ASN A 42 38.93 17.03 -3.16
CA ASN A 42 39.91 16.99 -2.07
C ASN A 42 39.77 18.19 -1.11
N GLU A 43 39.13 19.26 -1.57
CA GLU A 43 38.93 20.49 -0.81
C GLU A 43 37.45 20.70 -0.39
N GLY A 44 36.70 19.62 -0.19
CA GLY A 44 35.28 19.67 0.18
C GLY A 44 34.31 19.87 -0.98
N GLY A 45 34.79 19.75 -2.22
CA GLY A 45 33.97 19.87 -3.43
C GLY A 45 33.22 18.59 -3.82
N LYS A 46 32.86 17.74 -2.85
CA LYS A 46 32.04 16.55 -3.15
C LYS A 46 30.64 16.96 -3.61
N PRO A 47 30.05 16.23 -4.58
CA PRO A 47 28.68 16.45 -4.96
C PRO A 47 27.73 16.13 -3.80
N GLY A 48 26.63 16.84 -3.76
CA GLY A 48 25.57 16.68 -2.78
C GLY A 48 24.90 18.01 -2.46
N ALA A 49 23.57 17.98 -2.35
CA ALA A 49 22.80 19.17 -2.03
C ALA A 49 21.50 18.82 -1.32
N VAL A 50 20.99 19.78 -0.56
CA VAL A 50 19.67 19.74 0.07
C VAL A 50 18.84 20.87 -0.49
N ILE A 51 17.64 20.54 -0.98
CA ILE A 51 16.57 21.50 -1.29
C ILE A 51 15.57 21.43 -0.17
N TYR A 52 15.38 22.51 0.54
CA TYR A 52 14.48 22.62 1.68
C TYR A 52 13.21 23.37 1.29
N ILE A 53 12.06 22.80 1.67
CA ILE A 53 10.73 23.34 1.45
C ILE A 53 10.16 23.72 2.83
N PRO A 54 10.11 25.00 3.20
CA PRO A 54 9.51 25.44 4.46
C PRO A 54 8.02 25.06 4.57
N PRO A 55 7.41 25.19 5.78
CA PRO A 55 5.98 25.00 5.93
C PRO A 55 5.19 25.94 5.02
N GLY A 56 4.19 25.41 4.31
CA GLY A 56 3.35 26.17 3.39
C GLY A 56 2.72 25.32 2.31
N ASP A 57 1.81 25.93 1.57
CA ASP A 57 1.18 25.35 0.40
C ASP A 57 1.85 25.89 -0.88
N TYR A 58 2.32 24.98 -1.72
CA TYR A 58 3.09 25.29 -2.91
C TYR A 58 2.43 24.68 -4.14
N HIS A 59 2.05 25.49 -5.11
CA HIS A 59 1.50 25.03 -6.38
C HIS A 59 2.61 24.44 -7.27
N LEU A 60 2.33 23.30 -7.89
CA LEU A 60 3.23 22.67 -8.83
C LEU A 60 2.57 22.61 -10.22
N LEU A 61 3.00 23.50 -11.10
CA LEU A 61 2.54 23.59 -12.50
C LEU A 61 3.54 22.97 -13.46
N THR A 62 4.83 22.98 -13.09
CA THR A 62 5.93 22.46 -13.89
C THR A 62 6.49 21.20 -13.22
N GLN A 63 6.59 20.13 -13.97
CA GLN A 63 7.22 18.89 -13.53
C GLN A 63 8.65 19.14 -13.05
N VAL A 64 9.00 18.62 -11.87
CA VAL A 64 10.38 18.62 -11.38
C VAL A 64 11.14 17.49 -12.03
N VAL A 65 12.22 17.82 -12.75
CA VAL A 65 13.08 16.84 -13.41
C VAL A 65 14.40 16.69 -12.65
N ILE A 66 14.65 15.47 -12.13
CA ILE A 66 15.85 15.14 -11.38
C ILE A 66 16.74 14.23 -12.24
N ASP A 67 17.86 14.75 -12.67
CA ASP A 67 18.86 14.02 -13.46
C ASP A 67 20.25 14.00 -12.79
N ILE A 68 20.30 14.33 -11.48
CA ILE A 68 21.53 14.36 -10.67
C ILE A 68 21.44 13.39 -9.50
N SER A 69 22.59 12.90 -9.05
CA SER A 69 22.74 12.06 -7.85
C SER A 69 22.98 12.90 -6.60
N TYR A 70 22.83 12.29 -5.45
CA TYR A 70 23.13 12.88 -4.13
C TYR A 70 22.32 14.12 -3.81
N LEU A 71 21.07 14.16 -4.26
CA LEU A 71 20.12 15.22 -4.00
C LEU A 71 19.15 14.78 -2.90
N LYS A 72 18.98 15.61 -1.88
CA LYS A 72 17.90 15.46 -0.92
C LYS A 72 16.90 16.60 -1.08
N ILE A 73 15.62 16.27 -1.27
CA ILE A 73 14.50 17.22 -1.20
C ILE A 73 13.76 16.94 0.09
N MET A 74 13.64 17.95 0.94
CA MET A 74 13.01 17.76 2.24
C MET A 74 12.14 18.93 2.66
N GLY A 75 11.09 18.63 3.40
CA GLY A 75 10.18 19.62 3.99
C GLY A 75 10.23 19.66 5.51
N SER A 76 9.21 20.24 6.11
CA SER A 76 9.01 20.42 7.56
C SER A 76 7.92 19.49 8.11
N GLY A 77 7.75 18.32 7.54
CA GLY A 77 6.70 17.37 7.86
C GLY A 77 5.60 17.35 6.81
N HIS A 78 4.98 16.20 6.63
CA HIS A 78 3.96 16.03 5.59
C HIS A 78 2.63 16.72 5.96
N GLY A 79 2.37 17.03 7.22
CA GLY A 79 1.21 17.78 7.68
C GLY A 79 -0.16 17.24 7.28
N PHE A 80 -0.21 16.08 6.65
CA PHE A 80 -1.46 15.48 6.19
C PHE A 80 -2.26 14.94 7.36
N THR A 81 -3.56 15.18 7.31
CA THR A 81 -4.49 14.68 8.32
C THR A 81 -5.37 13.61 7.72
N SER A 82 -5.55 12.52 8.45
CA SER A 82 -6.34 11.39 7.96
C SER A 82 -7.78 11.78 7.64
N SER A 83 -8.36 11.11 6.64
CA SER A 83 -9.76 11.30 6.26
C SER A 83 -10.73 11.12 7.43
N SER A 84 -10.43 10.21 8.37
CA SER A 84 -11.29 9.98 9.53
C SER A 84 -11.41 11.20 10.45
N ILE A 85 -10.36 11.97 10.63
CA ILE A 85 -10.43 13.22 11.41
C ILE A 85 -11.24 14.26 10.65
N ARG A 86 -11.04 14.38 9.35
CA ARG A 86 -11.78 15.30 8.48
C ARG A 86 -13.28 15.06 8.53
N PHE A 87 -13.72 13.81 8.43
CA PHE A 87 -15.15 13.45 8.45
C PHE A 87 -15.79 13.59 9.83
N ASN A 88 -15.00 13.50 10.89
CA ASN A 88 -15.52 13.53 12.27
C ASN A 88 -15.45 14.91 12.92
N THR A 89 -14.83 15.91 12.28
CA THR A 89 -14.69 17.24 12.83
C THR A 89 -15.60 18.22 12.11
N ARG A 90 -16.45 18.91 12.85
CA ARG A 90 -17.31 19.95 12.28
C ARG A 90 -16.48 21.17 11.90
N VAL A 91 -16.68 21.72 10.70
CA VAL A 91 -16.03 22.95 10.23
C VAL A 91 -16.22 24.11 11.21
N SER A 92 -17.40 24.18 11.86
CA SER A 92 -17.68 25.20 12.89
C SER A 92 -16.73 25.15 14.10
N ASP A 93 -16.09 24.01 14.33
CA ASP A 93 -15.23 23.82 15.51
C ASP A 93 -13.76 24.21 15.23
N TRP A 94 -13.38 24.36 13.96
CA TRP A 94 -12.01 24.68 13.55
C TRP A 94 -11.46 25.99 14.08
N PRO A 95 -12.23 27.10 14.09
CA PRO A 95 -11.74 28.36 14.65
C PRO A 95 -11.31 28.28 16.11
N ASN A 96 -11.81 27.27 16.84
CA ASN A 96 -11.47 27.08 18.26
C ASN A 96 -10.13 26.38 18.46
N TRP A 97 -9.55 25.82 17.41
CA TRP A 97 -8.31 25.05 17.51
C TRP A 97 -7.05 25.93 17.39
N HIS A 98 -7.20 27.15 16.93
CA HIS A 98 -6.08 28.08 16.73
C HIS A 98 -4.96 27.52 15.84
N GLU A 99 -5.30 26.59 14.96
CA GLU A 99 -4.40 25.93 14.04
C GLU A 99 -4.85 26.14 12.60
N LEU A 100 -3.88 26.24 11.69
CA LEU A 100 -4.13 26.15 10.26
C LEU A 100 -3.97 24.70 9.85
N TRP A 101 -4.90 24.23 9.06
CA TRP A 101 -5.01 22.83 8.69
C TRP A 101 -5.27 22.64 7.19
N PRO A 102 -4.62 21.67 6.52
CA PRO A 102 -3.46 20.87 6.97
C PRO A 102 -2.21 21.72 7.14
N GLY A 103 -1.24 21.23 7.96
CA GLY A 103 0.03 21.92 8.19
C GLY A 103 1.18 21.37 7.36
N GLY A 104 2.41 21.64 7.79
CA GLY A 104 3.63 21.14 7.17
C GLY A 104 3.96 21.73 5.80
N SER A 105 4.79 21.05 5.03
CA SER A 105 5.18 21.44 3.68
C SER A 105 4.35 20.65 2.67
N ARG A 106 3.47 21.31 1.94
CA ARG A 106 2.53 20.66 1.03
C ARG A 106 2.69 21.14 -0.40
N ILE A 107 2.90 20.21 -1.32
CA ILE A 107 2.94 20.47 -2.77
C ILE A 107 1.58 20.08 -3.35
N LEU A 108 0.91 21.07 -3.94
CA LEU A 108 -0.36 20.95 -4.61
C LEU A 108 -0.12 20.69 -6.10
N VAL A 109 -0.42 19.48 -6.57
CA VAL A 109 -0.17 19.10 -7.96
C VAL A 109 -1.25 19.68 -8.86
N ASP A 110 -0.96 20.84 -9.44
CA ASP A 110 -1.85 21.55 -10.39
C ASP A 110 -1.57 21.25 -11.84
N MET A 111 -0.56 20.45 -12.12
CA MET A 111 -0.27 20.00 -13.47
C MET A 111 -1.53 19.34 -14.04
N SER A 112 -1.93 19.79 -15.23
CA SER A 112 -3.00 19.13 -15.97
C SER A 112 -2.44 17.88 -16.62
N PRO A 113 -2.82 16.68 -16.18
CA PRO A 113 -2.43 15.46 -16.84
C PRO A 113 -3.01 15.49 -18.26
N GLN A 114 -2.26 15.03 -19.24
CA GLN A 114 -2.79 14.81 -20.57
C GLN A 114 -3.61 13.52 -20.53
N GLU A 115 -4.88 13.63 -20.80
CA GLU A 115 -5.78 12.49 -20.89
C GLU A 115 -5.22 11.47 -21.89
N GLY A 116 -4.96 10.24 -21.45
CA GLY A 116 -4.29 9.21 -22.25
C GLY A 116 -2.79 9.41 -22.47
N GLY A 117 -2.16 10.35 -21.75
CA GLY A 117 -0.72 10.55 -21.73
C GLY A 117 0.03 9.44 -20.99
N GLU A 118 1.36 9.43 -21.16
CA GLU A 118 2.21 8.53 -20.40
C GLU A 118 2.18 8.91 -18.90
N GLU A 119 2.19 7.92 -18.02
CA GLU A 119 2.20 8.07 -16.56
C GLU A 119 3.32 9.03 -16.08
N SER A 120 4.48 8.99 -16.75
CA SER A 120 5.60 9.89 -16.49
C SER A 120 5.29 11.37 -16.73
N ALA A 121 4.39 11.67 -17.65
CA ALA A 121 3.99 13.06 -17.96
C ALA A 121 3.15 13.69 -16.85
N GLY A 122 2.46 12.87 -16.04
CA GLY A 122 1.71 13.31 -14.86
C GLY A 122 2.52 13.37 -13.58
N ALA A 123 3.82 13.07 -13.62
CA ALA A 123 4.64 12.98 -12.41
C ALA A 123 5.00 14.38 -11.87
N ALA A 124 4.75 14.60 -10.57
CA ALA A 124 5.23 15.80 -9.88
C ALA A 124 6.76 15.82 -9.84
N PHE A 125 7.37 14.68 -9.50
CA PHE A 125 8.81 14.48 -9.53
C PHE A 125 9.16 13.35 -10.49
N TYR A 126 9.87 13.71 -11.56
CA TYR A 126 10.33 12.79 -12.58
C TYR A 126 11.84 12.60 -12.45
N VAL A 127 12.28 11.39 -12.11
CA VAL A 127 13.69 11.07 -11.91
C VAL A 127 14.17 10.20 -13.06
N ALA A 128 15.00 10.77 -13.90
CA ALA A 128 15.55 10.08 -15.07
C ALA A 128 16.88 10.69 -15.52
N ARG A 129 17.77 9.83 -15.95
CA ARG A 129 19.01 10.20 -16.64
C ARG A 129 19.36 9.14 -17.67
N SER A 130 19.70 9.54 -18.87
CA SER A 130 20.22 8.64 -19.88
C SER A 130 21.72 8.40 -19.69
N GLY A 131 22.16 7.16 -19.83
CA GLY A 131 23.57 6.78 -19.79
C GLY A 131 24.16 6.58 -18.39
N ASP A 132 25.45 6.39 -18.33
CA ASP A 132 26.22 6.16 -17.11
C ASP A 132 26.90 7.47 -16.62
N PRO A 133 27.13 7.59 -15.29
CA PRO A 133 26.71 6.68 -14.23
C PRO A 133 25.23 6.77 -13.95
N ARG A 134 24.64 5.69 -13.37
CA ARG A 134 23.25 5.70 -12.88
C ARG A 134 23.03 6.81 -11.86
N ILE A 135 21.80 7.29 -11.74
CA ILE A 135 21.44 8.17 -10.62
C ILE A 135 21.49 7.35 -9.33
N SER A 136 22.03 7.92 -8.27
CA SER A 136 22.14 7.28 -6.97
C SER A 136 21.83 8.26 -5.85
N SER A 137 21.34 7.72 -4.73
CA SER A 137 21.20 8.48 -3.47
C SER A 137 20.37 9.75 -3.62
N VAL A 138 19.23 9.68 -4.31
CA VAL A 138 18.21 10.72 -4.26
C VAL A 138 17.27 10.40 -3.10
N GLU A 139 16.98 11.40 -2.29
CA GLU A 139 16.14 11.28 -1.12
C GLU A 139 14.97 12.28 -1.17
N PHE A 140 13.76 11.78 -0.87
CA PHE A 140 12.56 12.58 -0.64
C PHE A 140 12.16 12.42 0.83
N ALA A 141 11.99 13.52 1.55
CA ALA A 141 11.74 13.45 2.98
C ALA A 141 10.80 14.56 3.48
N ASP A 142 9.89 14.18 4.36
CA ASP A 142 9.18 15.08 5.26
C ASP A 142 8.34 16.18 4.58
N PHE A 143 7.64 15.88 3.48
CA PHE A 143 6.65 16.79 2.87
C PHE A 143 5.48 16.01 2.26
N CYS A 144 4.42 16.71 1.90
CA CYS A 144 3.22 16.15 1.29
C CYS A 144 3.18 16.45 -0.21
N ILE A 145 2.76 15.47 -1.01
CA ILE A 145 2.34 15.63 -2.41
C ILE A 145 0.85 15.32 -2.48
N ASP A 146 0.05 16.32 -2.78
CA ASP A 146 -1.41 16.25 -2.78
C ASP A 146 -1.95 16.44 -4.20
N GLY A 147 -2.59 15.39 -4.74
CA GLY A 147 -3.12 15.38 -6.10
C GLY A 147 -4.45 16.11 -6.28
N LEU A 148 -5.21 16.33 -5.21
CA LEU A 148 -6.53 16.98 -5.27
C LEU A 148 -6.60 18.35 -4.60
N HIS A 149 -5.53 18.83 -3.97
CA HIS A 149 -5.54 20.03 -3.18
C HIS A 149 -6.61 19.96 -2.08
N PHE A 150 -6.50 18.99 -1.24
CA PHE A 150 -7.50 18.79 -0.22
C PHE A 150 -7.83 20.12 0.48
N VAL A 151 -9.05 20.58 0.24
CA VAL A 151 -9.70 21.64 1.02
C VAL A 151 -10.82 20.95 1.76
N ASP A 152 -10.72 20.85 3.06
CA ASP A 152 -11.83 20.38 3.85
C ASP A 152 -12.90 21.47 3.89
N ASP A 153 -13.88 21.36 3.02
CA ASP A 153 -15.08 22.23 3.02
C ASP A 153 -16.13 21.75 4.02
N GLY A 154 -15.82 20.72 4.81
CA GLY A 154 -16.71 20.11 5.76
C GLY A 154 -17.84 19.29 5.16
N SER A 155 -17.90 19.16 3.84
CA SER A 155 -18.96 18.39 3.18
C SER A 155 -18.76 16.88 3.31
N GLY A 156 -17.55 16.45 3.58
CA GLY A 156 -17.17 15.04 3.56
C GLY A 156 -17.26 14.40 2.17
N SER A 157 -17.50 15.22 1.15
CA SER A 157 -17.91 14.77 -0.19
C SER A 157 -16.79 14.74 -1.22
N ASN A 158 -15.57 14.53 -0.85
CA ASN A 158 -14.63 14.06 -1.86
C ASN A 158 -15.17 12.72 -2.34
N ASP A 159 -15.80 12.74 -3.53
CA ASP A 159 -16.24 11.52 -4.17
C ASP A 159 -15.03 10.62 -4.42
N PRO A 160 -14.86 9.56 -3.65
CA PRO A 160 -13.65 8.77 -3.74
C PRO A 160 -13.62 7.94 -5.02
N GLU A 161 -14.75 7.72 -5.68
CA GLU A 161 -14.84 6.80 -6.82
C GLU A 161 -13.94 7.18 -8.00
N ASN A 162 -13.84 8.46 -8.28
CA ASN A 162 -13.12 8.95 -9.46
C ASN A 162 -11.98 9.91 -9.11
N SER A 163 -11.90 10.36 -7.87
CA SER A 163 -10.93 11.36 -7.45
C SER A 163 -9.48 10.90 -7.58
N TYR A 164 -9.24 9.60 -7.56
CA TYR A 164 -7.90 9.01 -7.73
C TYR A 164 -7.48 8.75 -9.17
N LEU A 165 -8.42 8.79 -10.12
CA LEU A 165 -8.12 8.56 -11.54
C LEU A 165 -7.88 9.91 -12.21
N ASN A 166 -6.88 10.64 -11.71
CA ASN A 166 -6.62 12.02 -12.10
C ASN A 166 -5.37 12.19 -12.98
N GLY A 167 -4.73 11.09 -13.39
CA GLY A 167 -3.52 11.09 -14.22
C GLY A 167 -2.27 11.63 -13.52
N LYS A 168 -2.32 11.86 -12.21
CA LYS A 168 -1.21 12.45 -11.45
C LYS A 168 -0.38 11.37 -10.78
N THR A 169 0.94 11.48 -10.91
CA THR A 169 1.91 10.61 -10.22
C THR A 169 2.74 11.46 -9.26
N GLY A 170 2.91 11.00 -8.03
CA GLY A 170 3.72 11.73 -7.05
C GLY A 170 5.20 11.69 -7.41
N ILE A 171 5.80 10.51 -7.35
CA ILE A 171 7.21 10.28 -7.65
C ILE A 171 7.31 9.19 -8.71
N TYR A 172 7.90 9.53 -9.85
CA TYR A 172 8.15 8.60 -10.95
C TYR A 172 9.64 8.46 -11.23
N ILE A 173 10.16 7.26 -11.07
CA ILE A 173 11.57 6.94 -11.29
C ILE A 173 11.68 6.04 -12.52
N ALA A 174 12.14 6.62 -13.64
CA ALA A 174 12.04 6.04 -14.98
C ALA A 174 13.17 5.07 -15.35
N SER A 175 14.29 5.08 -14.66
CA SER A 175 15.47 4.33 -15.06
C SER A 175 16.12 3.61 -13.90
N ALA A 176 17.00 2.66 -14.20
CA ALA A 176 17.72 1.90 -13.18
C ALA A 176 18.40 2.81 -12.16
N GLN A 177 18.07 2.62 -10.90
CA GLN A 177 18.45 3.47 -9.80
C GLN A 177 19.13 2.67 -8.70
N ASP A 178 19.86 3.36 -7.84
CA ASP A 178 20.50 2.78 -6.68
C ASP A 178 20.32 3.68 -5.45
N SER A 179 20.08 3.05 -4.31
CA SER A 179 20.08 3.71 -2.99
C SER A 179 19.09 4.87 -2.84
N PHE A 180 17.91 4.79 -3.45
CA PHE A 180 16.84 5.77 -3.29
C PHE A 180 16.18 5.67 -1.91
N ARG A 181 15.76 6.82 -1.38
CA ARG A 181 15.02 6.87 -0.12
C ARG A 181 13.80 7.75 -0.22
N ILE A 182 12.67 7.25 0.28
CA ILE A 182 11.40 7.97 0.41
C ILE A 182 10.95 7.78 1.85
N SER A 183 10.99 8.85 2.65
CA SER A 183 10.74 8.76 4.09
C SER A 183 10.00 9.96 4.65
N GLY A 184 9.08 9.75 5.60
CA GLY A 184 8.32 10.82 6.23
C GLY A 184 7.39 11.59 5.28
N MET A 185 7.10 11.00 4.12
CA MET A 185 6.27 11.64 3.09
C MET A 185 4.78 11.41 3.34
N GLY A 186 3.98 12.40 2.93
CA GLY A 186 2.56 12.22 2.67
C GLY A 186 2.32 12.18 1.17
N LEU A 187 1.80 11.09 0.64
CA LEU A 187 1.43 10.95 -0.77
C LEU A 187 -0.06 10.63 -0.82
N VAL A 188 -0.86 11.56 -1.32
CA VAL A 188 -2.31 11.47 -1.19
C VAL A 188 -3.04 11.95 -2.43
N TYR A 189 -4.17 11.32 -2.74
CA TYR A 189 -5.05 11.70 -3.85
C TYR A 189 -4.37 11.74 -5.22
N LEU A 190 -3.45 10.83 -5.44
CA LEU A 190 -2.73 10.64 -6.68
C LEU A 190 -3.24 9.36 -7.36
N GLU A 191 -3.25 9.30 -8.67
CA GLU A 191 -3.50 8.04 -9.37
C GLU A 191 -2.38 7.05 -9.10
N HIS A 192 -1.13 7.53 -9.09
CA HIS A 192 0.05 6.76 -8.72
C HIS A 192 0.85 7.49 -7.64
N GLY A 193 0.94 6.93 -6.45
CA GLY A 193 1.74 7.54 -5.38
C GLY A 193 3.23 7.54 -5.71
N VAL A 194 3.78 6.35 -5.91
CA VAL A 194 5.18 6.12 -6.28
C VAL A 194 5.26 5.03 -7.33
N THR A 195 5.84 5.35 -8.48
CA THR A 195 6.15 4.37 -9.55
C THR A 195 7.64 4.32 -9.80
N ILE A 196 8.25 3.16 -9.69
CA ILE A 196 9.69 2.98 -9.79
C ILE A 196 10.02 1.84 -10.74
N TYR A 197 10.78 2.14 -11.78
CA TYR A 197 11.31 1.15 -12.71
C TYR A 197 12.75 0.77 -12.36
N ASN A 198 13.01 -0.55 -12.34
CA ASN A 198 14.35 -1.13 -12.19
C ASN A 198 15.09 -0.66 -10.92
N ALA A 199 14.39 -0.69 -9.78
CA ALA A 199 14.95 -0.24 -8.50
C ALA A 199 15.96 -1.24 -7.92
N ASP A 200 17.05 -0.72 -7.35
CA ASP A 200 18.02 -1.47 -6.56
C ASP A 200 18.29 -0.75 -5.24
N ALA A 201 18.35 -1.51 -4.15
CA ALA A 201 18.62 -0.99 -2.81
C ALA A 201 17.72 0.19 -2.37
N LEU A 202 16.46 0.21 -2.81
CA LEU A 202 15.48 1.23 -2.46
C LEU A 202 15.00 1.07 -1.01
N ALA A 203 14.75 2.19 -0.32
CA ALA A 203 14.07 2.21 0.96
C ALA A 203 12.87 3.18 0.94
N ILE A 204 11.66 2.63 1.11
CA ILE A 204 10.42 3.38 1.33
C ILE A 204 9.98 3.11 2.76
N HIS A 205 10.08 4.11 3.64
CA HIS A 205 9.80 3.88 5.04
C HIS A 205 9.20 5.10 5.76
N ASN A 206 8.40 4.82 6.79
CA ASN A 206 7.79 5.85 7.64
C ASN A 206 6.95 6.88 6.85
N ASN A 207 6.22 6.42 5.83
CA ASN A 207 5.38 7.28 5.01
C ASN A 207 3.90 7.09 5.33
N PHE A 208 3.11 8.11 5.00
CA PHE A 208 1.67 8.08 4.89
C PHE A 208 1.29 8.13 3.41
N ILE A 209 1.00 6.97 2.80
CA ILE A 209 0.62 6.87 1.39
C ILE A 209 -0.80 6.34 1.34
N ALA A 210 -1.76 7.22 1.10
CA ALA A 210 -3.16 6.83 1.20
C ALA A 210 -4.04 7.57 0.19
N GLU A 211 -5.19 6.97 -0.08
CA GLU A 211 -6.17 7.53 -1.00
C GLU A 211 -5.58 7.77 -2.40
N CYS A 212 -4.67 6.89 -2.81
CA CYS A 212 -4.11 6.85 -4.17
C CYS A 212 -4.78 5.72 -4.96
N GLY A 213 -4.79 5.82 -6.27
CA GLY A 213 -5.18 4.72 -7.15
C GLY A 213 -4.26 3.52 -6.91
N ASN A 214 -2.98 3.66 -7.18
CA ASN A 214 -1.91 2.75 -6.74
C ASN A 214 -0.98 3.50 -5.79
N CYS A 215 -0.62 2.88 -4.67
CA CYS A 215 0.24 3.56 -3.70
C CYS A 215 1.73 3.40 -4.03
N ILE A 216 2.20 2.18 -4.19
CA ILE A 216 3.61 1.86 -4.50
C ILE A 216 3.64 0.83 -5.62
N GLU A 217 4.30 1.17 -6.71
CA GLU A 217 4.48 0.30 -7.86
C GLU A 217 5.97 0.13 -8.16
N LEU A 218 6.45 -1.10 -8.02
CA LEU A 218 7.81 -1.51 -8.37
C LEU A 218 7.75 -2.29 -9.67
N ARG A 219 8.20 -1.70 -10.76
CA ARG A 219 8.03 -2.20 -12.12
C ARG A 219 9.37 -2.51 -12.80
N GLY A 220 9.29 -3.27 -13.88
CA GLY A 220 10.43 -3.68 -14.69
C GLY A 220 11.19 -4.82 -14.02
N SER A 221 12.27 -4.50 -13.32
CA SER A 221 13.03 -5.45 -12.52
C SER A 221 13.71 -4.74 -11.34
N GLY A 222 14.01 -5.48 -10.29
CA GLY A 222 14.66 -4.88 -9.15
C GLY A 222 15.13 -5.91 -8.12
N GLN A 223 15.89 -5.43 -7.14
CA GLN A 223 16.38 -6.31 -6.06
C GLN A 223 16.68 -5.55 -4.78
N ALA A 224 16.84 -6.30 -3.70
CA ALA A 224 17.40 -5.85 -2.41
C ALA A 224 16.75 -4.58 -1.84
N SER A 225 15.46 -4.39 -2.06
CA SER A 225 14.72 -3.20 -1.64
C SER A 225 13.82 -3.48 -0.44
N LYS A 226 13.38 -2.41 0.22
CA LYS A 226 12.51 -2.55 1.39
C LYS A 226 11.40 -1.50 1.44
N ILE A 227 10.23 -1.94 1.90
CA ILE A 227 9.04 -1.14 2.20
C ILE A 227 8.69 -1.41 3.65
N THR A 228 8.95 -0.46 4.55
CA THR A 228 8.87 -0.70 6.00
C THR A 228 8.23 0.46 6.76
N ASP A 229 7.50 0.14 7.82
CA ASP A 229 6.96 1.14 8.76
C ASP A 229 6.04 2.18 8.08
N ASN A 230 5.34 1.81 7.01
CA ASN A 230 4.43 2.72 6.32
C ASN A 230 2.98 2.46 6.73
N LEU A 231 2.17 3.50 6.60
CA LEU A 231 0.74 3.41 6.52
C LEU A 231 0.36 3.53 5.04
N ILE A 232 -0.25 2.48 4.46
CA ILE A 232 -0.50 2.37 3.02
C ILE A 232 -1.97 2.04 2.79
N GLY A 233 -2.67 2.87 2.03
CA GLY A 233 -4.07 2.67 1.73
C GLY A 233 -4.43 3.02 0.29
N ALA A 234 -4.55 2.00 -0.59
CA ALA A 234 -4.97 2.20 -1.96
C ALA A 234 -6.42 2.66 -2.07
N GLY A 235 -6.71 3.39 -3.12
CA GLY A 235 -8.07 3.68 -3.55
C GLY A 235 -8.78 2.44 -4.11
N TYR A 236 -10.00 2.62 -4.58
CA TYR A 236 -10.94 1.54 -4.91
C TYR A 236 -10.51 0.52 -5.95
N ARG A 237 -9.64 0.89 -6.89
CA ARG A 237 -9.32 0.06 -8.06
C ARG A 237 -7.85 -0.27 -8.17
N GLY A 238 -7.05 0.12 -7.17
CA GLY A 238 -5.62 0.02 -7.22
C GLY A 238 -5.01 -0.98 -6.25
N TYR A 239 -3.70 -0.95 -6.22
CA TYR A 239 -2.86 -1.76 -5.34
C TYR A 239 -2.25 -0.89 -4.23
N SER A 240 -2.14 -1.43 -3.03
CA SER A 240 -1.29 -0.78 -2.03
C SER A 240 0.19 -0.96 -2.36
N VAL A 241 0.59 -2.17 -2.71
CA VAL A 241 1.93 -2.48 -3.22
C VAL A 241 1.82 -3.43 -4.40
N TYR A 242 2.30 -3.01 -5.54
CA TYR A 242 2.50 -3.86 -6.71
C TYR A 242 3.98 -4.04 -6.97
N ALA A 243 4.42 -5.26 -7.21
CA ALA A 243 5.80 -5.54 -7.58
C ALA A 243 5.87 -6.58 -8.70
N GLU A 244 6.71 -6.31 -9.72
CA GLU A 244 6.93 -7.23 -10.82
C GLU A 244 8.42 -7.51 -11.00
N ASN A 245 8.74 -8.77 -11.34
CA ASN A 245 10.10 -9.24 -11.65
C ASN A 245 11.16 -8.81 -10.61
N PHE A 246 10.80 -8.86 -9.34
CA PHE A 246 11.63 -8.36 -8.25
C PHE A 246 12.25 -9.50 -7.44
N GLY A 247 13.50 -9.33 -6.98
CA GLY A 247 14.17 -10.28 -6.11
C GLY A 247 14.58 -9.69 -4.75
N GLY A 248 14.32 -10.44 -3.66
CA GLY A 248 14.77 -10.04 -2.33
C GLY A 248 14.09 -8.76 -1.80
N LEU A 249 12.81 -8.57 -2.08
CA LEU A 249 12.01 -7.47 -1.54
C LEU A 249 11.62 -7.77 -0.09
N LEU A 250 11.78 -6.81 0.79
CA LEU A 250 11.35 -6.90 2.18
C LEU A 250 10.18 -5.95 2.42
N ILE A 251 8.99 -6.49 2.72
CA ILE A 251 7.79 -5.75 3.11
C ILE A 251 7.51 -6.08 4.57
N THR A 252 7.77 -5.15 5.49
CA THR A 252 7.64 -5.43 6.92
C THR A 252 7.15 -4.25 7.74
N ALA A 253 6.46 -4.54 8.84
CA ALA A 253 5.97 -3.56 9.80
C ALA A 253 5.05 -2.47 9.21
N ASN A 254 4.38 -2.75 8.08
CA ASN A 254 3.43 -1.80 7.49
C ASN A 254 2.01 -2.05 8.03
N ASN A 255 1.23 -0.96 8.10
CA ASN A 255 -0.21 -1.02 8.27
C ASN A 255 -0.86 -0.75 6.90
N ILE A 256 -1.49 -1.78 6.32
CA ILE A 256 -2.02 -1.77 4.97
C ILE A 256 -3.54 -1.96 5.02
N PHE A 257 -4.28 -0.98 4.48
CA PHE A 257 -5.74 -1.00 4.51
C PHE A 257 -6.33 -0.60 3.15
N PRO A 258 -6.14 -1.42 2.13
CA PRO A 258 -6.65 -1.09 0.81
C PRO A 258 -8.17 -1.17 0.78
N ARG A 259 -8.70 -0.35 -0.07
CA ARG A 259 -10.11 -0.41 -0.51
C ARG A 259 -10.21 -0.95 -1.93
N GLY A 260 -9.07 -1.17 -2.55
CA GLY A 260 -8.95 -1.51 -3.95
C GLY A 260 -8.72 -2.99 -4.23
N LYS A 261 -7.99 -3.23 -5.28
CA LYS A 261 -7.88 -4.53 -5.93
C LYS A 261 -7.09 -5.55 -5.11
N SER A 262 -5.97 -5.12 -4.52
CA SER A 262 -5.13 -5.97 -3.68
C SER A 262 -4.28 -5.12 -2.75
N SER A 263 -3.96 -5.65 -1.57
CA SER A 263 -3.02 -4.99 -0.67
C SER A 263 -1.60 -5.16 -1.18
N VAL A 264 -1.15 -6.38 -1.39
CA VAL A 264 0.16 -6.71 -1.96
C VAL A 264 -0.04 -7.66 -3.12
N HIS A 265 0.52 -7.31 -4.27
CA HIS A 265 0.42 -8.06 -5.50
C HIS A 265 1.80 -8.32 -6.10
N PHE A 266 2.19 -9.58 -6.19
CA PHE A 266 3.46 -10.03 -6.74
C PHE A 266 3.26 -10.70 -8.10
N SER A 267 4.00 -10.23 -9.10
CA SER A 267 4.06 -10.81 -10.44
C SER A 267 5.51 -11.09 -10.81
N GLY A 268 5.93 -12.36 -10.84
CA GLY A 268 7.33 -12.74 -11.09
C GLY A 268 8.31 -12.35 -9.96
N VAL A 269 7.83 -12.20 -8.73
CA VAL A 269 8.66 -11.82 -7.57
C VAL A 269 9.22 -13.05 -6.88
N VAL A 270 10.52 -13.02 -6.59
CA VAL A 270 11.22 -14.18 -6.02
C VAL A 270 12.00 -13.83 -4.75
N ARG A 271 12.13 -14.81 -3.84
CA ARG A 271 12.99 -14.73 -2.64
C ARG A 271 12.74 -13.49 -1.79
N SER A 272 11.48 -13.10 -1.69
CA SER A 272 11.04 -11.91 -0.99
C SER A 272 10.31 -12.28 0.31
N SER A 273 10.26 -11.34 1.24
CA SER A 273 9.60 -11.56 2.52
C SER A 273 8.52 -10.51 2.78
N ILE A 274 7.34 -11.00 3.17
CA ILE A 274 6.21 -10.22 3.65
C ILE A 274 5.98 -10.62 5.10
N SER A 275 6.40 -9.78 6.06
CA SER A 275 6.38 -10.18 7.45
C SER A 275 6.01 -9.06 8.42
N SER A 276 5.34 -9.42 9.50
CA SER A 276 4.99 -8.48 10.58
C SER A 276 4.15 -7.27 10.11
N ASN A 277 3.37 -7.44 9.05
CA ASN A 277 2.44 -6.41 8.58
C ASN A 277 1.05 -6.65 9.16
N ARG A 278 0.26 -5.57 9.24
CA ARG A 278 -1.17 -5.65 9.45
C ARG A 278 -1.88 -5.33 8.14
N PHE A 279 -2.69 -6.27 7.67
CA PHE A 279 -3.56 -6.13 6.51
C PHE A 279 -5.00 -6.01 6.97
N HIS A 280 -5.70 -5.01 6.49
CA HIS A 280 -7.06 -4.73 6.88
C HIS A 280 -7.87 -4.37 5.64
N SER A 281 -8.76 -5.25 5.20
CA SER A 281 -9.59 -5.04 4.01
C SER A 281 -10.90 -5.81 4.13
N PHE A 282 -11.87 -5.42 3.36
CA PHE A 282 -13.10 -6.19 3.18
C PHE A 282 -12.98 -7.24 2.07
N TYR A 283 -12.23 -6.95 1.01
CA TYR A 283 -12.21 -7.80 -0.19
C TYR A 283 -11.23 -8.97 -0.09
N PRO A 284 -11.54 -10.11 -0.73
CA PRO A 284 -10.56 -11.18 -0.95
C PRO A 284 -9.40 -10.68 -1.84
N GLY A 285 -8.31 -11.44 -1.91
CA GLY A 285 -7.11 -11.04 -2.66
C GLY A 285 -6.26 -9.99 -1.93
N MET A 286 -6.27 -9.98 -0.59
CA MET A 286 -5.37 -9.10 0.17
C MET A 286 -3.91 -9.33 -0.20
N LEU A 287 -3.52 -10.56 -0.38
CA LEU A 287 -2.23 -10.95 -0.90
C LEU A 287 -2.44 -11.79 -2.16
N VAL A 288 -1.80 -11.37 -3.24
CA VAL A 288 -1.78 -12.10 -4.51
C VAL A 288 -0.33 -12.39 -4.89
N ILE A 289 -0.01 -13.67 -5.03
CA ILE A 289 1.28 -14.16 -5.55
C ILE A 289 0.99 -14.87 -6.86
N GLU A 290 1.24 -14.20 -7.98
CA GLU A 290 0.96 -14.71 -9.32
C GLU A 290 1.96 -15.77 -9.78
N GLU A 291 1.61 -16.42 -10.87
CA GLU A 291 2.49 -17.33 -11.61
C GLU A 291 3.84 -16.68 -11.94
N GLY A 292 4.92 -17.44 -11.86
CA GLY A 292 6.29 -16.92 -12.01
C GLY A 292 6.89 -16.36 -10.72
N SER A 293 6.10 -16.15 -9.68
CA SER A 293 6.62 -15.76 -8.36
C SER A 293 7.01 -17.00 -7.56
N ALA A 294 8.19 -16.98 -6.91
CA ALA A 294 8.68 -18.17 -6.24
C ALA A 294 9.57 -17.88 -5.01
N GLU A 295 9.64 -18.88 -4.13
CA GLU A 295 10.54 -18.84 -2.96
C GLU A 295 10.29 -17.65 -2.04
N ASN A 296 9.04 -17.16 -1.95
CA ASN A 296 8.66 -16.05 -1.09
C ASN A 296 8.20 -16.55 0.28
N LEU A 297 8.46 -15.75 1.30
CA LEU A 297 8.05 -16.01 2.68
C LEU A 297 6.98 -15.00 3.11
N VAL A 298 5.82 -15.53 3.51
CA VAL A 298 4.72 -14.76 4.12
C VAL A 298 4.57 -15.21 5.55
N SER A 299 5.01 -14.40 6.51
CA SER A 299 5.07 -14.86 7.90
C SER A 299 4.75 -13.79 8.94
N SER A 300 4.17 -14.22 10.05
CA SER A 300 3.93 -13.34 11.21
C SER A 300 3.12 -12.09 10.88
N ASN A 301 2.27 -12.14 9.86
CA ASN A 301 1.36 -11.04 9.53
C ASN A 301 0.03 -11.22 10.25
N HIS A 302 -0.68 -10.11 10.41
CA HIS A 302 -2.07 -10.11 10.82
C HIS A 302 -2.93 -9.71 9.61
N PHE A 303 -3.69 -10.66 9.07
CA PHE A 303 -4.70 -10.42 8.04
C PHE A 303 -6.07 -10.32 8.70
N PHE A 304 -6.75 -9.23 8.47
CA PHE A 304 -8.08 -8.98 9.01
C PHE A 304 -9.05 -8.61 7.89
N ARG A 305 -10.08 -9.45 7.68
CA ARG A 305 -11.20 -9.13 6.79
C ARG A 305 -12.34 -8.56 7.59
N GLU A 306 -12.80 -7.37 7.19
CA GLU A 306 -13.95 -6.73 7.77
C GLU A 306 -15.25 -7.44 7.40
N ARG A 307 -16.24 -7.28 8.27
CA ARG A 307 -17.56 -7.87 8.12
C ARG A 307 -18.31 -7.35 6.90
N GLU A 308 -18.18 -6.07 6.62
CA GLU A 308 -18.90 -5.36 5.58
C GLU A 308 -18.01 -4.34 4.88
N PRO A 309 -18.29 -3.99 3.61
CA PRO A 309 -17.56 -2.96 2.93
C PRO A 309 -17.83 -1.58 3.54
N TRP A 310 -16.84 -0.72 3.52
CA TRP A 310 -16.96 0.62 4.05
C TRP A 310 -17.85 1.51 3.17
N GLY A 311 -19.00 1.97 3.71
CA GLY A 311 -19.82 3.05 3.19
C GLY A 311 -20.13 2.97 1.68
N PRO A 312 -19.86 4.02 0.90
CA PRO A 312 -20.22 4.10 -0.52
C PRO A 312 -19.49 3.11 -1.42
N MET A 313 -18.66 2.26 -0.88
CA MET A 313 -17.84 1.28 -1.58
C MET A 313 -18.53 -0.03 -1.87
N GLN A 314 -19.74 -0.17 -1.44
CA GLN A 314 -20.59 -1.30 -1.80
C GLN A 314 -20.71 -1.39 -3.32
N GLY A 315 -20.23 -2.48 -3.91
CA GLY A 315 -20.27 -2.70 -5.34
C GLY A 315 -18.93 -2.65 -6.09
N TYR A 316 -17.86 -2.23 -5.45
CA TYR A 316 -16.49 -2.30 -6.01
C TYR A 316 -15.77 -3.58 -5.61
N ASN A 317 -16.43 -4.70 -5.67
CA ASN A 317 -15.79 -5.98 -5.43
C ASN A 317 -14.92 -6.35 -6.64
N ASN A 318 -13.62 -6.16 -6.52
CA ASN A 318 -12.67 -6.64 -7.52
C ASN A 318 -12.26 -8.09 -7.27
N GLY A 319 -12.58 -8.63 -6.10
CA GLY A 319 -12.31 -10.00 -5.73
C GLY A 319 -13.61 -10.76 -5.56
N LEU A 320 -13.77 -11.83 -6.30
CA LEU A 320 -14.88 -12.76 -6.16
C LEU A 320 -14.46 -13.86 -5.17
N ASP A 321 -15.29 -14.14 -4.20
CA ASP A 321 -15.02 -15.17 -3.19
C ASP A 321 -14.93 -16.58 -3.77
N ASP A 322 -15.48 -16.81 -4.97
CA ASP A 322 -15.34 -18.06 -5.70
C ASP A 322 -14.01 -18.17 -6.48
N LEU A 323 -13.34 -17.05 -6.76
CA LEU A 323 -12.08 -16.99 -7.53
C LEU A 323 -10.87 -16.72 -6.64
N TYR A 324 -11.02 -15.89 -5.61
CA TYR A 324 -9.94 -15.49 -4.72
C TYR A 324 -10.15 -16.04 -3.30
N GLY A 325 -9.06 -16.39 -2.63
CA GLY A 325 -9.01 -16.43 -1.17
C GLY A 325 -8.57 -15.08 -0.62
N LEU A 326 -8.51 -14.91 0.68
CA LEU A 326 -7.84 -13.74 1.26
C LEU A 326 -6.38 -13.69 0.80
N LEU A 327 -5.72 -14.84 0.78
CA LEU A 327 -4.40 -15.05 0.22
C LEU A 327 -4.56 -15.94 -1.02
N TYR A 328 -4.07 -15.45 -2.17
CA TYR A 328 -4.13 -16.13 -3.46
C TYR A 328 -2.72 -16.46 -3.92
N ILE A 329 -2.45 -17.72 -4.23
CA ILE A 329 -1.11 -18.20 -4.59
C ILE A 329 -1.19 -19.00 -5.89
N SER A 330 -0.44 -18.56 -6.88
CA SER A 330 -0.24 -19.21 -8.17
C SER A 330 1.23 -19.51 -8.46
N GLY A 331 2.13 -19.20 -7.55
CA GLY A 331 3.57 -19.36 -7.71
C GLY A 331 4.11 -20.62 -7.04
N ASP A 332 5.44 -20.83 -7.16
CA ASP A 332 6.14 -22.04 -6.73
C ASP A 332 6.93 -21.83 -5.43
N ASN A 333 7.01 -22.88 -4.60
CA ASN A 333 7.89 -22.93 -3.43
C ASN A 333 7.72 -21.76 -2.46
N ASN A 334 6.54 -21.18 -2.37
CA ASN A 334 6.25 -20.11 -1.40
C ASN A 334 5.89 -20.70 -0.04
N SER A 335 6.22 -19.98 1.01
CA SER A 335 5.89 -20.38 2.38
C SER A 335 4.92 -19.38 3.01
N VAL A 336 3.79 -19.87 3.55
CA VAL A 336 2.81 -19.09 4.30
C VAL A 336 2.74 -19.66 5.70
N ILE A 337 3.40 -19.02 6.64
CA ILE A 337 3.63 -19.60 7.96
C ILE A 337 3.40 -18.62 9.11
N ALA A 338 2.86 -19.12 10.22
CA ALA A 338 2.75 -18.37 11.47
C ALA A 338 2.03 -17.01 11.34
N ASN A 339 1.05 -16.89 10.43
CA ASN A 339 0.22 -15.70 10.33
C ASN A 339 -1.01 -15.83 11.25
N HIS A 340 -1.50 -14.69 11.71
CA HIS A 340 -2.82 -14.60 12.33
C HIS A 340 -3.80 -14.08 11.28
N ILE A 341 -4.84 -14.85 10.99
CA ILE A 341 -5.83 -14.52 9.97
C ILE A 341 -7.20 -14.53 10.64
N SER A 342 -7.88 -13.40 10.64
CA SER A 342 -9.24 -13.30 11.16
C SER A 342 -10.19 -12.77 10.09
N GLU A 343 -11.31 -13.47 9.95
CA GLU A 343 -12.37 -13.14 9.03
C GLU A 343 -13.71 -13.25 9.74
N THR A 344 -14.48 -12.18 9.69
CA THR A 344 -15.89 -12.21 10.00
C THR A 344 -16.61 -11.58 8.84
N ILE A 345 -17.31 -12.38 8.04
CA ILE A 345 -18.00 -11.89 6.86
C ILE A 345 -19.51 -12.01 7.01
N ASP A 346 -20.24 -10.97 6.69
CA ASP A 346 -21.67 -11.05 6.55
C ASP A 346 -22.03 -11.75 5.23
N THR A 347 -22.85 -12.78 5.32
CA THR A 347 -23.20 -13.64 4.18
C THR A 347 -23.81 -12.88 3.00
N GLN A 348 -24.47 -11.74 3.26
CA GLN A 348 -25.02 -10.91 2.19
C GLN A 348 -23.99 -10.29 1.24
N TYR A 349 -22.72 -10.20 1.70
CA TYR A 349 -21.63 -9.61 0.93
C TYR A 349 -20.71 -10.64 0.27
N ILE A 350 -20.99 -11.92 0.44
CA ILE A 350 -20.26 -12.99 -0.27
C ILE A 350 -20.58 -12.90 -1.77
N THR A 351 -19.59 -12.94 -2.62
CA THR A 351 -19.74 -12.79 -4.05
C THR A 351 -19.07 -13.92 -4.84
N PRO A 352 -19.83 -14.73 -5.62
CA PRO A 352 -21.30 -14.75 -5.68
C PRO A 352 -21.95 -15.23 -4.36
N PRO A 353 -23.24 -15.04 -4.13
CA PRO A 353 -23.88 -15.34 -2.84
C PRO A 353 -23.82 -16.79 -2.38
N ASP A 354 -23.55 -17.72 -3.27
CA ASP A 354 -23.40 -19.15 -3.01
C ASP A 354 -21.93 -19.60 -2.91
N ALA A 355 -20.99 -18.66 -3.03
CA ALA A 355 -19.57 -18.98 -2.87
C ALA A 355 -19.25 -19.35 -1.42
N THR A 356 -18.32 -20.28 -1.27
CA THR A 356 -17.73 -20.56 0.04
C THR A 356 -16.46 -19.75 0.18
N PRO A 357 -16.37 -18.84 1.18
CA PRO A 357 -15.15 -18.08 1.39
C PRO A 357 -13.94 -18.98 1.65
N VAL A 358 -12.82 -18.64 1.06
CA VAL A 358 -11.55 -19.36 1.20
C VAL A 358 -10.51 -18.42 1.79
N ILE A 359 -9.81 -18.87 2.81
CA ILE A 359 -8.76 -18.05 3.44
C ILE A 359 -7.47 -18.11 2.62
N ILE A 360 -6.91 -19.30 2.41
CA ILE A 360 -5.70 -19.50 1.61
C ILE A 360 -6.04 -20.35 0.39
N ARG A 361 -5.97 -19.77 -0.80
CA ARG A 361 -6.24 -20.46 -2.05
C ARG A 361 -4.96 -20.63 -2.86
N VAL A 362 -4.58 -21.87 -3.13
CA VAL A 362 -3.47 -22.21 -4.03
C VAL A 362 -4.07 -22.67 -5.35
N VAL A 363 -3.98 -21.83 -6.37
CA VAL A 363 -4.66 -22.05 -7.67
C VAL A 363 -3.79 -22.86 -8.63
N SER A 364 -2.51 -22.56 -8.68
CA SER A 364 -1.51 -23.29 -9.45
C SER A 364 -0.18 -23.29 -8.71
N GLY A 365 0.82 -23.96 -9.27
CA GLY A 365 2.15 -23.99 -8.67
C GLY A 365 2.42 -25.26 -7.86
N LYS A 366 3.69 -25.41 -7.49
CA LYS A 366 4.19 -26.59 -6.80
C LYS A 366 5.06 -26.23 -5.60
N GLY A 367 5.14 -27.16 -4.65
CA GLY A 367 6.09 -27.08 -3.55
C GLY A 367 5.79 -25.99 -2.52
N ASN A 368 4.59 -25.42 -2.52
CA ASN A 368 4.22 -24.41 -1.52
C ASN A 368 4.03 -25.08 -0.15
N TYR A 369 4.42 -24.33 0.90
CA TYR A 369 4.38 -24.79 2.27
C TYR A 369 3.48 -23.89 3.12
N ILE A 370 2.42 -24.46 3.69
CA ILE A 370 1.43 -23.75 4.49
C ILE A 370 1.42 -24.38 5.88
N SER A 371 1.78 -23.61 6.92
CA SER A 371 1.94 -24.17 8.27
C SER A 371 1.69 -23.13 9.36
N ASP A 372 1.24 -23.62 10.50
CA ASP A 372 1.19 -22.87 11.76
C ASP A 372 0.43 -21.54 11.71
N ASN A 373 -0.47 -21.35 10.73
CA ASN A 373 -1.30 -20.18 10.67
C ASN A 373 -2.46 -20.32 11.66
N HIS A 374 -2.68 -19.30 12.48
CA HIS A 374 -3.85 -19.23 13.34
C HIS A 374 -4.99 -18.57 12.58
N ILE A 375 -6.00 -19.35 12.21
CA ILE A 375 -7.14 -18.89 11.42
C ILE A 375 -8.39 -18.88 12.28
N VAL A 376 -9.03 -17.73 12.39
CA VAL A 376 -10.35 -17.55 13.01
C VAL A 376 -11.27 -17.01 11.93
N ALA A 377 -12.17 -17.85 11.46
CA ALA A 377 -13.08 -17.47 10.38
C ALA A 377 -14.53 -17.80 10.79
N THR A 378 -15.39 -16.79 10.71
CA THR A 378 -16.81 -16.88 11.02
C THR A 378 -17.62 -16.18 9.95
N THR A 379 -18.83 -16.68 9.73
CA THR A 379 -19.82 -15.98 8.92
C THR A 379 -20.99 -15.57 9.79
N GLU A 380 -21.54 -14.43 9.51
CA GLU A 380 -22.71 -13.90 10.18
C GLU A 380 -23.79 -13.58 9.12
N THR A 381 -25.04 -13.68 9.53
CA THR A 381 -26.15 -13.21 8.71
C THR A 381 -26.76 -12.00 9.40
N THR A 382 -26.72 -10.85 8.74
CA THR A 382 -27.45 -9.69 9.22
C THR A 382 -28.94 -9.96 9.02
N VAL A 383 -29.65 -10.22 10.10
CA VAL A 383 -31.10 -10.10 10.10
C VAL A 383 -31.40 -8.61 10.21
N GLU A 384 -32.16 -8.04 9.30
CA GLU A 384 -32.66 -6.68 9.46
C GLU A 384 -33.39 -6.59 10.80
N ALA A 385 -32.70 -6.08 11.80
CA ALA A 385 -33.28 -5.84 13.10
C ALA A 385 -34.34 -4.74 12.90
N ALA A 386 -35.59 -5.09 13.12
CA ALA A 386 -36.65 -4.10 13.21
C ALA A 386 -36.20 -2.98 14.16
N ALA A 387 -35.92 -1.80 13.59
CA ALA A 387 -35.58 -0.54 14.24
C ALA A 387 -35.01 -0.66 15.68
N ALA A 388 -33.79 -1.16 15.79
CA ALA A 388 -33.08 -1.14 17.06
C ALA A 388 -32.75 0.30 17.44
N ASP A 389 -32.91 0.62 18.71
CA ASP A 389 -32.65 1.92 19.30
C ASP A 389 -31.28 2.45 18.82
N ALA A 390 -31.27 3.49 18.00
CA ALA A 390 -30.09 4.10 17.43
C ALA A 390 -29.09 4.68 18.46
N SER A 391 -29.43 4.57 19.76
CA SER A 391 -28.59 5.00 20.89
C SER A 391 -27.70 3.89 21.46
N ALA A 392 -27.92 2.61 21.05
CA ALA A 392 -27.13 1.51 21.56
C ALA A 392 -25.75 1.42 20.87
N CYS A 393 -24.70 1.25 21.65
CA CYS A 393 -23.34 1.02 21.13
C CYS A 393 -23.34 -0.23 20.24
N PHE A 394 -22.67 -0.15 19.08
CA PHE A 394 -22.56 -1.20 18.08
C PHE A 394 -22.19 -2.58 18.67
N ALA A 395 -21.22 -2.62 19.60
CA ALA A 395 -20.82 -3.85 20.28
C ALA A 395 -21.98 -4.48 21.10
N THR A 396 -22.89 -3.69 21.66
CA THR A 396 -24.05 -4.17 22.43
C THR A 396 -25.11 -4.74 21.47
N GLN A 397 -25.26 -4.17 20.30
CA GLN A 397 -26.20 -4.64 19.28
C GLN A 397 -25.74 -5.98 18.69
N VAL A 398 -24.46 -6.11 18.38
CA VAL A 398 -23.87 -7.37 17.87
C VAL A 398 -24.00 -8.50 18.89
N ASN A 399 -23.68 -8.25 20.16
CA ASN A 399 -23.78 -9.27 21.20
C ASN A 399 -25.25 -9.67 21.50
N ALA A 400 -26.20 -8.76 21.35
CA ALA A 400 -27.62 -9.06 21.50
C ALA A 400 -28.17 -9.91 20.35
N LEU A 401 -27.71 -9.67 19.12
CA LEU A 401 -28.04 -10.47 17.93
C LEU A 401 -27.46 -11.89 18.03
N LEU A 402 -26.18 -12.02 18.41
CA LEU A 402 -25.52 -13.32 18.58
C LEU A 402 -26.17 -14.19 19.66
N ALA A 403 -26.82 -13.58 20.65
CA ALA A 403 -27.47 -14.31 21.75
C ALA A 403 -28.89 -14.83 21.42
N THR A 404 -29.53 -14.32 20.37
CA THR A 404 -30.96 -14.59 20.08
C THR A 404 -31.20 -15.53 18.90
N GLU A 405 -30.25 -15.75 18.03
CA GLU A 405 -30.41 -16.62 16.87
C GLU A 405 -29.28 -17.64 16.84
N GLY A 406 -29.59 -18.91 16.83
CA GLY A 406 -28.61 -20.00 16.66
C GLY A 406 -28.00 -19.86 15.23
N LEU A 407 -26.94 -19.09 15.14
CA LEU A 407 -26.22 -18.90 13.88
C LEU A 407 -25.55 -20.21 13.51
N GLU A 408 -26.01 -20.85 12.45
CA GLU A 408 -25.23 -21.89 11.79
C GLU A 408 -24.00 -21.19 11.17
N ALA A 409 -22.85 -21.44 11.77
CA ALA A 409 -21.58 -21.00 11.19
C ALA A 409 -21.45 -21.65 9.81
N LEU A 410 -21.47 -20.83 8.73
CA LEU A 410 -21.12 -21.32 7.41
C LEU A 410 -19.69 -21.87 7.47
N THR A 411 -19.48 -22.99 6.81
CA THR A 411 -18.18 -23.65 6.80
C THR A 411 -17.23 -22.86 5.89
N VAL A 412 -16.33 -22.09 6.47
CA VAL A 412 -15.27 -21.42 5.74
C VAL A 412 -14.18 -22.43 5.41
N THR A 413 -13.71 -22.44 4.18
CA THR A 413 -12.56 -23.26 3.79
C THR A 413 -11.26 -22.52 4.15
N THR A 414 -10.47 -23.10 5.03
CA THR A 414 -9.22 -22.46 5.48
C THR A 414 -8.09 -22.56 4.48
N VAL A 415 -7.94 -23.73 3.84
CA VAL A 415 -6.96 -23.93 2.77
C VAL A 415 -7.61 -24.73 1.64
N GLN A 416 -7.60 -24.16 0.45
CA GLN A 416 -8.01 -24.82 -0.78
C GLN A 416 -6.83 -24.90 -1.74
N ILE A 417 -6.53 -26.11 -2.20
CA ILE A 417 -5.51 -26.36 -3.23
C ILE A 417 -6.23 -26.91 -4.45
N GLU A 418 -6.18 -26.16 -5.54
CA GLU A 418 -6.80 -26.53 -6.80
C GLU A 418 -6.08 -27.71 -7.48
N ALA A 419 -6.78 -28.41 -8.37
CA ALA A 419 -6.28 -29.63 -9.00
C ALA A 419 -5.00 -29.44 -9.83
N ALA A 420 -4.74 -28.24 -10.32
CA ALA A 420 -3.52 -27.91 -11.05
C ALA A 420 -2.28 -27.80 -10.16
N SER A 421 -2.45 -27.74 -8.85
CA SER A 421 -1.39 -27.52 -7.87
C SER A 421 -0.90 -28.84 -7.28
N VAL A 422 0.40 -29.09 -7.33
CA VAL A 422 0.99 -30.36 -6.92
C VAL A 422 2.16 -30.20 -5.94
N GLN A 423 2.45 -31.25 -5.19
CA GLN A 423 3.60 -31.30 -4.27
C GLN A 423 3.57 -30.23 -3.17
N ASN A 424 2.41 -29.66 -2.88
CA ASN A 424 2.26 -28.70 -1.79
C ASN A 424 2.12 -29.44 -0.45
N THR A 425 2.54 -28.80 0.61
CA THR A 425 2.45 -29.34 1.96
C THR A 425 1.62 -28.41 2.85
N VAL A 426 0.59 -28.96 3.48
CA VAL A 426 -0.21 -28.27 4.50
C VAL A 426 -0.02 -28.96 5.83
N LEU A 427 0.47 -28.23 6.81
CA LEU A 427 0.48 -28.66 8.20
C LEU A 427 -0.59 -27.88 8.95
N ASP A 428 -1.59 -28.57 9.46
CA ASP A 428 -2.74 -28.04 10.17
C ASP A 428 -2.68 -26.52 10.46
N SER A 429 -3.42 -25.78 9.69
CA SER A 429 -3.32 -24.31 9.67
C SER A 429 -4.51 -23.64 10.31
N GLY A 430 -5.07 -24.20 11.38
CA GLY A 430 -6.14 -23.51 12.07
C GLY A 430 -7.00 -24.41 12.94
N THR A 431 -7.77 -23.80 13.77
CA THR A 431 -8.78 -24.47 14.61
C THR A 431 -10.01 -24.76 13.79
N ASP A 432 -10.47 -26.02 13.79
CA ASP A 432 -11.69 -26.49 13.12
C ASP A 432 -11.68 -26.32 11.59
N ALA A 433 -10.48 -26.28 11.00
CA ALA A 433 -10.23 -25.95 9.62
C ALA A 433 -10.68 -27.05 8.65
N GLN A 434 -11.38 -26.66 7.62
CA GLN A 434 -11.61 -27.48 6.45
C GLN A 434 -10.49 -27.29 5.44
N VAL A 435 -9.73 -28.35 5.18
CA VAL A 435 -8.70 -28.36 4.13
C VAL A 435 -9.20 -29.17 2.94
N VAL A 436 -9.30 -28.50 1.80
CA VAL A 436 -9.76 -29.09 0.53
C VAL A 436 -8.55 -29.23 -0.41
N MET A 437 -8.19 -30.47 -0.74
CA MET A 437 -7.08 -30.74 -1.65
C MET A 437 -7.12 -32.16 -2.21
N ASP A 438 -6.47 -32.38 -3.34
CA ASP A 438 -6.11 -33.73 -3.79
C ASP A 438 -4.94 -34.27 -2.96
N LYS A 439 -5.23 -35.21 -2.07
CA LYS A 439 -4.24 -35.84 -1.17
C LYS A 439 -3.32 -36.84 -1.86
N THR A 440 -3.54 -37.13 -3.11
CA THR A 440 -2.61 -37.98 -3.91
C THR A 440 -1.48 -37.13 -4.50
N ALA A 441 -1.75 -35.89 -4.80
CA ALA A 441 -0.79 -34.94 -5.36
C ALA A 441 -0.13 -34.02 -4.30
N ASN A 442 -0.74 -33.88 -3.13
CA ASN A 442 -0.31 -32.96 -2.07
C ASN A 442 -0.25 -33.67 -0.71
N ALA A 443 0.57 -33.15 0.20
CA ALA A 443 0.70 -33.67 1.55
C ALA A 443 -0.08 -32.82 2.58
N PHE A 444 -0.88 -33.52 3.40
CA PHE A 444 -1.52 -32.92 4.56
C PHE A 444 -1.04 -33.64 5.84
N ARG A 445 -0.66 -32.86 6.83
CA ARG A 445 -0.29 -33.38 8.15
C ARG A 445 -1.01 -32.60 9.22
N ALA A 446 -1.77 -33.31 10.06
CA ALA A 446 -2.38 -32.71 11.25
C ALA A 446 -1.32 -32.42 12.32
N THR A 447 -1.45 -31.30 13.02
CA THR A 447 -0.62 -31.02 14.21
C THR A 447 -0.99 -31.94 15.38
N PRO A 448 -0.12 -32.11 16.40
CA PRO A 448 -0.43 -32.89 17.58
C PRO A 448 -1.71 -32.46 18.31
N THR A 449 -2.15 -31.22 18.16
CA THR A 449 -3.39 -30.70 18.79
C THR A 449 -4.63 -31.28 18.12
N SER A 450 -4.66 -31.34 16.79
CA SER A 450 -5.74 -31.98 16.06
C SER A 450 -5.71 -33.52 16.21
N MET A 451 -4.54 -34.13 16.37
CA MET A 451 -4.43 -35.54 16.75
C MET A 451 -5.06 -35.85 18.13
N ARG A 452 -4.95 -34.94 19.12
CA ARG A 452 -5.62 -35.10 20.39
C ARG A 452 -7.15 -35.13 20.25
N LYS A 453 -7.73 -34.30 19.42
CA LYS A 453 -9.18 -34.30 19.14
C LYS A 453 -9.62 -35.61 18.48
N ILE A 454 -8.83 -36.12 17.52
CA ILE A 454 -9.11 -37.40 16.84
C ILE A 454 -9.06 -38.58 17.83
N LEU A 455 -8.10 -38.60 18.73
CA LEU A 455 -7.93 -39.65 19.72
C LEU A 455 -8.95 -39.58 20.88
N MET A 456 -9.54 -38.42 21.15
CA MET A 456 -10.60 -38.27 22.17
C MET A 456 -12.00 -38.64 21.66
N ASN A 457 -12.17 -38.80 20.37
CA ASN A 457 -13.44 -39.21 19.74
C ASN A 457 -13.46 -40.70 19.37
N ILE A 458 -12.47 -41.47 19.78
CA ILE A 458 -12.42 -42.93 19.79
C ILE A 458 -12.64 -43.43 21.25
#